data_cff84e31d3298f28c3ec118ad217200d
#
_entry.id   cff84e31d3298f28c3ec118ad217200d
#
_cell.length_a   1.000
_cell.length_b   1.000
_cell.length_c   1.000
_cell.angle_alpha   90.00
_cell.angle_beta   90.00
_cell.angle_gamma   90.00
#
_symmetry.space_group_name_H-M   'P 1'
#
loop_
_entity.id
_entity.type
_entity.pdbx_description
1 polymer ?
#
loop_
_entity_poly.entity_id
_entity_poly.type
_entity_poly.pdbx_seq_one_letter_code
_entity_poly.pdbx_strand_id
1 'polypeptide(L)'
;MKSLENKVAIITGGASGIGKACAELFIQEGAKVCITDLNEDLGNQVAGELGENCIFIKADASSVEDNKSIVEKTVEKFGKLNIAVNNAGIGGEANKVADMSIEGWKRVIDINLNGVFYGMHYQIPEIKKHGGSIINMASILGSVGFPNSAAYVAAKHGVVGMTKSAAWEYATEGVRINSVGPAFIKTPLVDQSLDPESIEFLKSQHAFERLGEPMEVAELVLWLASDKSSFATGTYYPIDGGYLAK
;
A
#
# COMPACT_ATOMS: atom_id res chain seq x y z
N MET A 1 -18.09 -6.28 17.76
CA MET A 1 -17.50 -7.34 16.90
C MET A 1 -16.38 -6.67 16.13
N LYS A 2 -15.19 -7.23 16.13
CA LYS A 2 -14.02 -6.69 15.42
C LYS A 2 -14.24 -6.80 13.92
N SER A 3 -13.81 -5.76 13.17
CA SER A 3 -14.10 -5.64 11.72
C SER A 3 -13.38 -6.68 10.85
N LEU A 4 -12.25 -7.22 11.33
CA LEU A 4 -11.41 -8.21 10.63
C LEU A 4 -11.26 -9.54 11.40
N GLU A 5 -12.21 -9.85 12.26
CA GLU A 5 -12.21 -11.10 13.03
C GLU A 5 -12.01 -12.30 12.10
N ASN A 6 -11.02 -13.16 12.43
CA ASN A 6 -10.68 -14.35 11.63
C ASN A 6 -10.21 -14.07 10.18
N LYS A 7 -9.87 -12.85 9.81
CA LYS A 7 -9.25 -12.55 8.51
C LYS A 7 -7.73 -12.68 8.60
N VAL A 8 -7.10 -12.98 7.47
CA VAL A 8 -5.64 -13.03 7.32
C VAL A 8 -5.24 -12.00 6.26
N ALA A 9 -4.26 -11.17 6.58
CA ALA A 9 -3.79 -10.08 5.72
C ALA A 9 -2.30 -10.16 5.42
N ILE A 10 -1.90 -9.76 4.22
CA ILE A 10 -0.53 -9.41 3.85
C ILE A 10 -0.44 -7.90 3.72
N ILE A 11 0.63 -7.29 4.27
CA ILE A 11 0.91 -5.85 4.15
C ILE A 11 2.37 -5.66 3.75
N THR A 12 2.63 -5.17 2.54
CA THR A 12 3.98 -4.89 2.07
C THR A 12 4.45 -3.51 2.51
N GLY A 13 5.76 -3.33 2.81
CA GLY A 13 6.28 -2.12 3.44
C GLY A 13 5.71 -1.91 4.85
N GLY A 14 5.52 -3.01 5.60
CA GLY A 14 4.82 -3.04 6.88
C GLY A 14 5.66 -2.67 8.10
N ALA A 15 6.96 -2.42 7.92
CA ALA A 15 7.85 -2.09 9.02
C ALA A 15 7.79 -0.60 9.45
N SER A 16 7.17 0.28 8.65
CA SER A 16 7.12 1.71 8.96
C SER A 16 5.90 2.41 8.33
N GLY A 17 5.69 3.67 8.70
CA GLY A 17 4.73 4.57 8.08
C GLY A 17 3.31 4.02 7.98
N ILE A 18 2.69 4.16 6.81
CA ILE A 18 1.31 3.71 6.55
C ILE A 18 1.17 2.20 6.71
N GLY A 19 2.16 1.42 6.23
CA GLY A 19 2.12 -0.04 6.34
C GLY A 19 2.10 -0.53 7.79
N LYS A 20 2.93 0.06 8.67
CA LYS A 20 2.94 -0.24 10.10
C LYS A 20 1.59 0.14 10.74
N ALA A 21 1.06 1.33 10.45
CA ALA A 21 -0.24 1.77 10.99
C ALA A 21 -1.38 0.83 10.55
N CYS A 22 -1.36 0.36 9.29
CA CYS A 22 -2.32 -0.66 8.84
C CYS A 22 -2.17 -1.98 9.62
N ALA A 23 -0.94 -2.44 9.86
CA ALA A 23 -0.70 -3.68 10.59
C ALA A 23 -1.19 -3.59 12.04
N GLU A 24 -0.88 -2.48 12.73
CA GLU A 24 -1.36 -2.20 14.08
C GLU A 24 -2.89 -2.23 14.16
N LEU A 25 -3.55 -1.49 13.27
CA LEU A 25 -5.00 -1.39 13.25
C LEU A 25 -5.66 -2.73 12.88
N PHE A 26 -5.11 -3.48 11.93
CA PHE A 26 -5.66 -4.78 11.53
C PHE A 26 -5.57 -5.81 12.65
N ILE A 27 -4.46 -5.84 13.42
CA ILE A 27 -4.31 -6.68 14.61
C ILE A 27 -5.33 -6.30 15.68
N GLN A 28 -5.51 -5.00 15.97
CA GLN A 28 -6.52 -4.51 16.91
C GLN A 28 -7.93 -4.94 16.50
N GLU A 29 -8.21 -4.96 15.19
CA GLU A 29 -9.48 -5.39 14.60
C GLU A 29 -9.61 -6.90 14.37
N GLY A 30 -8.67 -7.71 14.92
CA GLY A 30 -8.77 -9.17 15.00
C GLY A 30 -8.22 -9.95 13.83
N ALA A 31 -7.50 -9.32 12.93
CA ALA A 31 -6.81 -10.02 11.86
C ALA A 31 -5.53 -10.71 12.35
N LYS A 32 -5.08 -11.72 11.59
CA LYS A 32 -3.69 -12.18 11.59
C LYS A 32 -2.98 -11.51 10.43
N VAL A 33 -1.76 -11.03 10.63
CA VAL A 33 -1.05 -10.19 9.66
C VAL A 33 0.32 -10.74 9.34
N CYS A 34 0.64 -10.84 8.06
CA CYS A 34 2.00 -10.97 7.57
C CYS A 34 2.48 -9.60 7.09
N ILE A 35 3.46 -9.01 7.75
CA ILE A 35 4.15 -7.81 7.24
C ILE A 35 5.40 -8.19 6.48
N THR A 36 5.72 -7.42 5.43
CA THR A 36 6.96 -7.60 4.68
C THR A 36 7.69 -6.27 4.51
N ASP A 37 9.02 -6.31 4.51
CA ASP A 37 9.87 -5.15 4.29
C ASP A 37 11.28 -5.60 3.86
N LEU A 38 12.09 -4.69 3.32
CA LEU A 38 13.51 -4.91 3.09
C LEU A 38 14.33 -4.81 4.37
N ASN A 39 13.88 -3.98 5.31
CA ASN A 39 14.54 -3.78 6.60
C ASN A 39 14.15 -4.88 7.58
N GLU A 40 15.04 -5.88 7.68
CA GLU A 40 14.82 -7.08 8.48
C GLU A 40 14.75 -6.78 9.99
N ASP A 41 15.62 -5.92 10.48
CA ASP A 41 15.67 -5.58 11.91
C ASP A 41 14.39 -4.88 12.35
N LEU A 42 13.98 -3.85 11.60
CA LEU A 42 12.77 -3.12 11.90
C LEU A 42 11.50 -3.97 11.71
N GLY A 43 11.48 -4.84 10.69
CA GLY A 43 10.37 -5.75 10.46
C GLY A 43 10.19 -6.76 11.60
N ASN A 44 11.28 -7.36 12.08
CA ASN A 44 11.26 -8.26 13.23
C ASN A 44 10.85 -7.53 14.52
N GLN A 45 11.34 -6.31 14.74
CA GLN A 45 10.91 -5.48 15.87
C GLN A 45 9.40 -5.25 15.86
N VAL A 46 8.85 -4.77 14.73
CA VAL A 46 7.41 -4.48 14.59
C VAL A 46 6.58 -5.74 14.78
N ALA A 47 6.98 -6.87 14.19
CA ALA A 47 6.26 -8.12 14.39
C ALA A 47 6.28 -8.58 15.85
N GLY A 48 7.39 -8.41 16.55
CA GLY A 48 7.52 -8.67 17.99
C GLY A 48 6.61 -7.77 18.85
N GLU A 49 6.54 -6.47 18.53
CA GLU A 49 5.64 -5.51 19.19
C GLU A 49 4.14 -5.87 18.99
N LEU A 50 3.78 -6.37 17.81
CA LEU A 50 2.41 -6.74 17.45
C LEU A 50 1.99 -8.14 17.95
N GLY A 51 2.95 -8.97 18.39
CA GLY A 51 2.71 -10.23 19.05
C GLY A 51 2.37 -11.40 18.12
N GLU A 52 1.81 -12.47 18.67
CA GLU A 52 1.65 -13.78 18.01
C GLU A 52 0.79 -13.80 16.74
N ASN A 53 -0.07 -12.79 16.59
CA ASN A 53 -0.91 -12.63 15.39
C ASN A 53 -0.19 -11.91 14.24
N CYS A 54 1.07 -11.51 14.41
CA CYS A 54 1.89 -10.91 13.39
C CYS A 54 3.11 -11.78 13.08
N ILE A 55 3.42 -11.94 11.78
CA ILE A 55 4.69 -12.48 11.32
C ILE A 55 5.39 -11.49 10.39
N PHE A 56 6.70 -11.53 10.38
CA PHE A 56 7.52 -10.77 9.43
C PHE A 56 8.20 -11.70 8.43
N ILE A 57 8.21 -11.30 7.16
CA ILE A 57 8.97 -11.94 6.10
C ILE A 57 9.80 -10.87 5.40
N LYS A 58 11.13 -11.00 5.40
CA LYS A 58 12.00 -10.14 4.60
C LYS A 58 11.72 -10.41 3.12
N ALA A 59 11.41 -9.35 2.36
CA ALA A 59 11.09 -9.48 0.95
C ALA A 59 11.30 -8.17 0.19
N ASP A 60 11.72 -8.29 -1.07
CA ASP A 60 11.76 -7.21 -2.04
C ASP A 60 10.45 -7.22 -2.87
N ALA A 61 9.70 -6.12 -2.79
CA ALA A 61 8.45 -5.99 -3.56
C ALA A 61 8.66 -6.08 -5.07
N SER A 62 9.86 -5.75 -5.58
CA SER A 62 10.20 -5.88 -7.01
C SER A 62 10.59 -7.31 -7.45
N SER A 63 10.74 -8.25 -6.50
CA SER A 63 11.08 -9.66 -6.78
C SER A 63 9.81 -10.49 -6.99
N VAL A 64 9.73 -11.16 -8.14
CA VAL A 64 8.64 -12.10 -8.46
C VAL A 64 8.62 -13.26 -7.47
N GLU A 65 9.81 -13.82 -7.17
CA GLU A 65 10.01 -14.95 -6.28
C GLU A 65 9.60 -14.61 -4.85
N ASP A 66 9.95 -13.40 -4.38
CA ASP A 66 9.57 -12.97 -3.03
C ASP A 66 8.06 -12.81 -2.92
N ASN A 67 7.40 -12.18 -3.91
CA ASN A 67 5.94 -12.04 -3.91
C ASN A 67 5.22 -13.39 -3.86
N LYS A 68 5.73 -14.41 -4.57
CA LYS A 68 5.23 -15.77 -4.48
C LYS A 68 5.44 -16.34 -3.07
N SER A 69 6.66 -16.27 -2.56
CA SER A 69 7.05 -16.81 -1.26
C SER A 69 6.25 -16.20 -0.09
N ILE A 70 5.96 -14.89 -0.15
CA ILE A 70 5.14 -14.19 0.86
C ILE A 70 3.77 -14.85 0.97
N VAL A 71 3.11 -15.08 -0.16
CA VAL A 71 1.76 -15.69 -0.18
C VAL A 71 1.81 -17.11 0.33
N GLU A 72 2.74 -17.94 -0.16
CA GLU A 72 2.90 -19.34 0.26
C GLU A 72 3.13 -19.45 1.77
N LYS A 73 4.08 -18.70 2.33
CA LYS A 73 4.39 -18.73 3.77
C LYS A 73 3.27 -18.16 4.64
N THR A 74 2.52 -17.17 4.14
CA THR A 74 1.36 -16.64 4.86
C THR A 74 0.25 -17.68 4.96
N VAL A 75 -0.03 -18.37 3.85
CA VAL A 75 -1.04 -19.45 3.82
C VAL A 75 -0.58 -20.66 4.65
N GLU A 76 0.69 -21.04 4.58
CA GLU A 76 1.25 -22.09 5.43
C GLU A 76 1.08 -21.77 6.93
N LYS A 77 1.36 -20.53 7.33
CA LYS A 77 1.30 -20.11 8.73
C LYS A 77 -0.12 -19.94 9.26
N PHE A 78 -1.03 -19.36 8.47
CA PHE A 78 -2.35 -18.92 8.91
C PHE A 78 -3.53 -19.66 8.24
N GLY A 79 -3.25 -20.54 7.27
CA GLY A 79 -4.21 -21.42 6.62
C GLY A 79 -5.01 -20.79 5.47
N LYS A 80 -4.93 -19.48 5.25
CA LYS A 80 -5.65 -18.75 4.19
C LYS A 80 -5.09 -17.36 3.97
N LEU A 81 -5.60 -16.69 2.91
CA LEU A 81 -5.41 -15.26 2.67
C LEU A 81 -6.76 -14.62 2.32
N ASN A 82 -7.10 -13.50 2.97
CA ASN A 82 -8.34 -12.76 2.71
C ASN A 82 -8.08 -11.33 2.25
N ILE A 83 -6.97 -10.71 2.69
CA ILE A 83 -6.71 -9.30 2.50
C ILE A 83 -5.26 -9.12 2.04
N ALA A 84 -5.05 -8.23 1.08
CA ALA A 84 -3.71 -7.77 0.74
C ALA A 84 -3.67 -6.24 0.66
N VAL A 85 -2.64 -5.65 1.27
CA VAL A 85 -2.32 -4.22 1.16
C VAL A 85 -0.96 -4.09 0.47
N ASN A 86 -0.99 -3.77 -0.82
CA ASN A 86 0.19 -3.55 -1.63
C ASN A 86 0.67 -2.11 -1.40
N ASN A 87 1.43 -1.90 -0.31
CA ASN A 87 1.82 -0.58 0.17
C ASN A 87 3.29 -0.23 -0.09
N ALA A 88 4.17 -1.20 -0.24
CA ALA A 88 5.60 -0.95 -0.49
C ALA A 88 5.82 0.02 -1.66
N GLY A 89 6.73 0.97 -1.48
CA GLY A 89 7.05 1.94 -2.51
C GLY A 89 8.17 2.91 -2.12
N ILE A 90 8.75 3.56 -3.12
CA ILE A 90 9.81 4.56 -2.99
C ILE A 90 9.46 5.83 -3.77
N GLY A 91 10.00 6.99 -3.36
CA GLY A 91 9.83 8.26 -4.06
C GLY A 91 10.61 8.35 -5.38
N GLY A 92 11.82 7.80 -5.39
CA GLY A 92 12.74 7.91 -6.53
C GLY A 92 13.55 9.20 -6.54
N GLU A 93 14.24 9.46 -7.66
CA GLU A 93 15.03 10.66 -7.89
C GLU A 93 14.12 11.86 -8.22
N ALA A 94 14.45 13.03 -7.64
CA ALA A 94 13.75 14.29 -7.89
C ALA A 94 14.42 15.04 -9.06
N ASN A 95 14.20 14.59 -10.30
CA ASN A 95 14.78 15.15 -11.51
C ASN A 95 13.72 15.44 -12.58
N LYS A 96 13.98 16.45 -13.44
CA LYS A 96 13.17 16.66 -14.64
C LYS A 96 13.25 15.42 -15.54
N VAL A 97 12.23 15.21 -16.37
CA VAL A 97 12.12 14.01 -17.24
C VAL A 97 13.39 13.76 -18.07
N ALA A 98 13.98 14.80 -18.65
CA ALA A 98 15.17 14.67 -19.48
C ALA A 98 16.46 14.37 -18.68
N ASP A 99 16.47 14.69 -17.39
CA ASP A 99 17.64 14.57 -16.50
C ASP A 99 17.53 13.35 -15.56
N MET A 100 16.39 12.65 -15.62
CA MET A 100 16.16 11.43 -14.81
C MET A 100 17.01 10.27 -15.33
N SER A 101 17.70 9.55 -14.44
CA SER A 101 18.46 8.37 -14.85
C SER A 101 17.53 7.23 -15.29
N ILE A 102 17.97 6.45 -16.29
CA ILE A 102 17.20 5.27 -16.72
C ILE A 102 17.10 4.24 -15.60
N GLU A 103 18.13 4.11 -14.81
CA GLU A 103 18.20 3.20 -13.65
C GLU A 103 17.22 3.65 -12.55
N GLY A 104 17.17 4.95 -12.25
CA GLY A 104 16.23 5.54 -11.30
C GLY A 104 14.77 5.34 -11.74
N TRP A 105 14.50 5.58 -13.04
CA TRP A 105 13.20 5.28 -13.64
C TRP A 105 12.81 3.81 -13.45
N LYS A 106 13.67 2.87 -13.87
CA LYS A 106 13.40 1.43 -13.78
C LYS A 106 13.13 1.02 -12.33
N ARG A 107 13.99 1.45 -11.40
CA ARG A 107 13.83 1.12 -9.97
C ARG A 107 12.46 1.54 -9.41
N VAL A 108 12.00 2.75 -9.74
CA VAL A 108 10.69 3.23 -9.29
C VAL A 108 9.55 2.41 -9.92
N ILE A 109 9.62 2.14 -11.21
CA ILE A 109 8.62 1.32 -11.91
C ILE A 109 8.61 -0.11 -11.35
N ASP A 110 9.76 -0.72 -11.13
CA ASP A 110 9.86 -2.10 -10.64
C ASP A 110 9.25 -2.26 -9.26
N ILE A 111 9.51 -1.32 -8.34
CA ILE A 111 8.98 -1.40 -6.99
C ILE A 111 7.50 -0.94 -6.95
N ASN A 112 7.19 0.25 -7.49
CA ASN A 112 5.90 0.90 -7.25
C ASN A 112 4.78 0.42 -8.19
N LEU A 113 5.11 -0.19 -9.33
CA LEU A 113 4.13 -0.67 -10.30
C LEU A 113 4.23 -2.19 -10.49
N ASN A 114 5.40 -2.69 -10.91
CA ASN A 114 5.58 -4.11 -11.16
C ASN A 114 5.41 -4.93 -9.87
N GLY A 115 5.89 -4.42 -8.71
CA GLY A 115 5.69 -5.05 -7.41
C GLY A 115 4.22 -5.20 -7.02
N VAL A 116 3.38 -4.19 -7.32
CA VAL A 116 1.92 -4.29 -7.11
C VAL A 116 1.31 -5.34 -8.03
N PHE A 117 1.75 -5.41 -9.29
CA PHE A 117 1.30 -6.45 -10.22
C PHE A 117 1.71 -7.85 -9.73
N TYR A 118 2.97 -8.05 -9.34
CA TYR A 118 3.46 -9.35 -8.83
C TYR A 118 2.69 -9.77 -7.57
N GLY A 119 2.46 -8.83 -6.66
CA GLY A 119 1.62 -9.05 -5.48
C GLY A 119 0.24 -9.57 -5.88
N MET A 120 -0.51 -8.81 -6.68
CA MET A 120 -1.85 -9.22 -7.13
C MET A 120 -1.86 -10.56 -7.85
N HIS A 121 -0.84 -10.84 -8.69
CA HIS A 121 -0.73 -12.09 -9.45
C HIS A 121 -0.76 -13.33 -8.55
N TYR A 122 -0.07 -13.28 -7.39
CA TYR A 122 -0.04 -14.40 -6.45
C TYR A 122 -1.12 -14.32 -5.37
N GLN A 123 -1.58 -13.12 -4.99
CA GLN A 123 -2.59 -12.90 -3.96
C GLN A 123 -4.00 -13.29 -4.43
N ILE A 124 -4.37 -12.92 -5.66
CA ILE A 124 -5.72 -13.15 -6.20
C ILE A 124 -6.12 -14.63 -6.17
N PRO A 125 -5.28 -15.58 -6.65
CA PRO A 125 -5.63 -17.00 -6.62
C PRO A 125 -5.94 -17.55 -5.22
N GLU A 126 -5.31 -17.00 -4.18
CA GLU A 126 -5.57 -17.42 -2.80
C GLU A 126 -6.79 -16.71 -2.21
N ILE A 127 -6.92 -15.40 -2.43
CA ILE A 127 -8.03 -14.60 -1.89
C ILE A 127 -9.38 -15.09 -2.44
N LYS A 128 -9.46 -15.40 -3.73
CA LYS A 128 -10.72 -15.86 -4.34
C LYS A 128 -11.27 -17.18 -3.80
N LYS A 129 -10.44 -18.00 -3.13
CA LYS A 129 -10.91 -19.23 -2.46
C LYS A 129 -11.86 -18.96 -1.30
N HIS A 130 -11.76 -17.79 -0.69
CA HIS A 130 -12.48 -17.40 0.52
C HIS A 130 -13.25 -16.10 0.41
N GLY A 131 -13.09 -15.41 -0.72
CA GLY A 131 -13.48 -14.03 -0.89
C GLY A 131 -12.61 -13.06 -0.08
N GLY A 132 -12.54 -11.79 -0.51
CA GLY A 132 -11.75 -10.81 0.22
C GLY A 132 -11.49 -9.51 -0.51
N SER A 133 -10.43 -8.81 -0.10
CA SER A 133 -10.13 -7.46 -0.59
C SER A 133 -8.64 -7.23 -0.83
N ILE A 134 -8.32 -6.58 -1.94
CA ILE A 134 -6.98 -6.08 -2.24
C ILE A 134 -7.02 -4.55 -2.26
N ILE A 135 -6.12 -3.92 -1.54
CA ILE A 135 -5.96 -2.48 -1.48
C ILE A 135 -4.57 -2.11 -2.00
N ASN A 136 -4.53 -1.43 -3.14
CA ASN A 136 -3.30 -0.99 -3.75
C ASN A 136 -2.99 0.46 -3.33
N MET A 137 -1.82 0.69 -2.73
CA MET A 137 -1.41 2.03 -2.33
C MET A 137 -0.94 2.81 -3.56
N ALA A 138 -1.83 3.65 -4.08
CA ALA A 138 -1.54 4.63 -5.11
C ALA A 138 -0.92 5.91 -4.48
N SER A 139 -1.40 7.08 -4.83
CA SER A 139 -1.06 8.41 -4.33
C SER A 139 -2.02 9.42 -4.96
N ILE A 140 -2.14 10.65 -4.46
CA ILE A 140 -2.69 11.77 -5.23
C ILE A 140 -2.01 11.88 -6.60
N LEU A 141 -0.72 11.53 -6.69
CA LEU A 141 0.05 11.50 -7.93
C LEU A 141 -0.32 10.32 -8.86
N GLY A 142 -1.34 9.57 -8.53
CA GLY A 142 -2.05 8.65 -9.42
C GLY A 142 -3.18 9.31 -10.24
N SER A 143 -3.46 10.61 -10.00
CA SER A 143 -4.49 11.39 -10.70
C SER A 143 -4.01 12.75 -11.21
N VAL A 144 -2.89 13.27 -10.67
CA VAL A 144 -2.28 14.54 -11.09
C VAL A 144 -0.78 14.38 -11.31
N GLY A 145 -0.18 15.33 -12.06
CA GLY A 145 1.27 15.42 -12.22
C GLY A 145 1.92 16.14 -11.03
N PHE A 146 3.22 15.90 -10.86
CA PHE A 146 4.06 16.65 -9.92
C PHE A 146 5.45 16.84 -10.53
N PRO A 147 6.01 18.05 -10.48
CA PRO A 147 7.33 18.32 -11.04
C PRO A 147 8.40 17.39 -10.44
N ASN A 148 9.38 17.01 -11.25
CA ASN A 148 10.52 16.19 -10.86
C ASN A 148 10.19 14.77 -10.36
N SER A 149 8.98 14.26 -10.62
CA SER A 149 8.51 12.97 -10.09
C SER A 149 7.93 12.05 -11.16
N ALA A 150 8.37 12.16 -12.42
CA ALA A 150 7.75 11.49 -13.56
C ALA A 150 7.62 9.97 -13.40
N ALA A 151 8.66 9.28 -12.90
CA ALA A 151 8.61 7.84 -12.70
C ALA A 151 7.56 7.44 -11.64
N TYR A 152 7.51 8.18 -10.53
CA TYR A 152 6.52 7.95 -9.47
C TYR A 152 5.10 8.23 -9.95
N VAL A 153 4.88 9.35 -10.65
CA VAL A 153 3.58 9.71 -11.25
C VAL A 153 3.13 8.62 -12.22
N ALA A 154 3.99 8.17 -13.12
CA ALA A 154 3.68 7.10 -14.07
C ALA A 154 3.31 5.79 -13.36
N ALA A 155 4.10 5.38 -12.35
CA ALA A 155 3.82 4.19 -11.57
C ALA A 155 2.46 4.26 -10.86
N LYS A 156 2.16 5.39 -10.19
CA LYS A 156 0.91 5.53 -9.42
C LYS A 156 -0.33 5.66 -10.30
N HIS A 157 -0.23 6.29 -11.49
CA HIS A 157 -1.29 6.23 -12.51
C HIS A 157 -1.49 4.80 -13.01
N GLY A 158 -0.40 4.05 -13.25
CA GLY A 158 -0.45 2.64 -13.62
C GLY A 158 -1.17 1.77 -12.59
N VAL A 159 -0.88 1.98 -11.30
CA VAL A 159 -1.56 1.29 -10.19
C VAL A 159 -3.06 1.55 -10.20
N VAL A 160 -3.50 2.80 -10.40
CA VAL A 160 -4.93 3.15 -10.49
C VAL A 160 -5.58 2.46 -11.69
N GLY A 161 -4.94 2.47 -12.86
CA GLY A 161 -5.44 1.81 -14.07
C GLY A 161 -5.55 0.29 -13.89
N MET A 162 -4.49 -0.36 -13.40
CA MET A 162 -4.44 -1.79 -13.15
C MET A 162 -5.47 -2.24 -12.10
N THR A 163 -5.69 -1.45 -11.05
CA THR A 163 -6.75 -1.68 -10.06
C THR A 163 -8.13 -1.79 -10.69
N LYS A 164 -8.45 -0.88 -11.61
CA LYS A 164 -9.76 -0.88 -12.32
C LYS A 164 -9.95 -2.12 -13.18
N SER A 165 -8.92 -2.52 -13.93
CA SER A 165 -8.94 -3.73 -14.75
C SER A 165 -9.15 -4.97 -13.90
N ALA A 166 -8.31 -5.20 -12.90
CA ALA A 166 -8.39 -6.36 -12.03
C ALA A 166 -9.72 -6.43 -11.25
N ALA A 167 -10.27 -5.28 -10.84
CA ALA A 167 -11.57 -5.24 -10.18
C ALA A 167 -12.71 -5.77 -11.06
N TRP A 168 -12.72 -5.43 -12.35
CA TRP A 168 -13.67 -5.96 -13.31
C TRP A 168 -13.52 -7.47 -13.54
N GLU A 169 -12.28 -7.95 -13.60
CA GLU A 169 -11.95 -9.35 -13.86
C GLU A 169 -12.40 -10.28 -12.73
N TYR A 170 -12.27 -9.83 -11.46
CA TYR A 170 -12.39 -10.71 -10.29
C TYR A 170 -13.58 -10.40 -9.37
N ALA A 171 -14.43 -9.42 -9.67
CA ALA A 171 -15.59 -9.08 -8.83
C ALA A 171 -16.55 -10.26 -8.66
N THR A 172 -16.86 -10.99 -9.75
CA THR A 172 -17.72 -12.16 -9.72
C THR A 172 -17.11 -13.38 -9.01
N GLU A 173 -15.78 -13.35 -8.78
CA GLU A 173 -15.06 -14.37 -8.02
C GLU A 173 -14.91 -13.97 -6.53
N GLY A 174 -15.63 -12.93 -6.09
CA GLY A 174 -15.67 -12.49 -4.69
C GLY A 174 -14.45 -11.70 -4.24
N VAL A 175 -13.63 -11.15 -5.16
CA VAL A 175 -12.47 -10.32 -4.83
C VAL A 175 -12.76 -8.86 -5.15
N ARG A 176 -12.76 -8.00 -4.14
CA ARG A 176 -12.83 -6.55 -4.30
C ARG A 176 -11.41 -5.99 -4.41
N ILE A 177 -11.17 -5.11 -5.36
CA ILE A 177 -9.84 -4.52 -5.59
C ILE A 177 -10.00 -3.01 -5.72
N ASN A 178 -9.38 -2.24 -4.82
CA ASN A 178 -9.46 -0.79 -4.79
C ASN A 178 -8.07 -0.18 -4.65
N SER A 179 -7.94 1.10 -4.95
CA SER A 179 -6.72 1.86 -4.70
C SER A 179 -6.98 3.04 -3.78
N VAL A 180 -6.02 3.32 -2.90
CA VAL A 180 -6.04 4.48 -1.99
C VAL A 180 -4.98 5.47 -2.45
N GLY A 181 -5.34 6.75 -2.48
CA GLY A 181 -4.48 7.83 -2.90
C GLY A 181 -4.16 8.81 -1.77
N PRO A 182 -3.21 8.49 -0.88
CA PRO A 182 -2.76 9.44 0.10
C PRO A 182 -2.11 10.66 -0.56
N ALA A 183 -2.27 11.83 0.08
CA ALA A 183 -1.45 12.98 -0.20
C ALA A 183 -0.12 12.90 0.58
N PHE A 184 0.37 14.01 1.11
CA PHE A 184 1.59 14.02 1.90
C PHE A 184 1.29 13.62 3.34
N ILE A 185 1.77 12.43 3.71
CA ILE A 185 1.56 11.80 5.02
C ILE A 185 2.87 11.82 5.79
N LYS A 186 2.82 12.14 7.07
CA LYS A 186 3.97 12.16 7.97
C LYS A 186 4.54 10.74 8.15
N THR A 187 5.52 10.41 7.36
CA THR A 187 6.17 9.10 7.29
C THR A 187 7.67 9.26 7.12
N PRO A 188 8.50 8.24 7.44
CA PRO A 188 9.93 8.29 7.17
C PRO A 188 10.26 8.62 5.71
N LEU A 189 9.42 8.24 4.75
CA LEU A 189 9.61 8.58 3.34
C LEU A 189 9.56 10.09 3.10
N VAL A 190 8.66 10.82 3.75
CA VAL A 190 8.53 12.27 3.65
C VAL A 190 9.61 12.98 4.47
N ASP A 191 9.80 12.56 5.73
CA ASP A 191 10.73 13.19 6.65
C ASP A 191 12.21 13.10 6.20
N GLN A 192 12.59 12.01 5.52
CA GLN A 192 13.94 11.79 5.00
C GLN A 192 14.19 12.46 3.64
N SER A 193 13.14 12.80 2.90
CA SER A 193 13.24 13.28 1.51
C SER A 193 13.11 14.79 1.38
N LEU A 194 12.67 15.50 2.42
CA LEU A 194 12.27 16.90 2.33
C LEU A 194 12.89 17.74 3.48
N ASP A 195 13.32 18.95 3.12
CA ASP A 195 13.71 19.96 4.07
C ASP A 195 12.49 20.63 4.74
N PRO A 196 12.70 21.37 5.88
CA PRO A 196 11.58 21.99 6.60
C PRO A 196 10.77 22.98 5.78
N GLU A 197 11.37 23.72 4.85
CA GLU A 197 10.67 24.70 4.00
C GLU A 197 9.76 23.96 3.01
N SER A 198 10.24 22.89 2.42
CA SER A 198 9.45 22.00 1.56
C SER A 198 8.28 21.39 2.31
N ILE A 199 8.47 20.98 3.57
CA ILE A 199 7.38 20.44 4.41
C ILE A 199 6.31 21.51 4.67
N GLU A 200 6.68 22.74 5.01
CA GLU A 200 5.70 23.85 5.21
C GLU A 200 4.97 24.17 3.90
N PHE A 201 5.66 24.19 2.78
CA PHE A 201 5.01 24.34 1.48
C PHE A 201 3.98 23.22 1.22
N LEU A 202 4.34 21.96 1.49
CA LEU A 202 3.40 20.85 1.30
C LEU A 202 2.19 20.92 2.25
N LYS A 203 2.36 21.37 3.48
CA LYS A 203 1.23 21.61 4.40
C LYS A 203 0.26 22.61 3.80
N SER A 204 0.76 23.73 3.24
CA SER A 204 -0.07 24.77 2.61
C SER A 204 -0.84 24.30 1.37
N GLN A 205 -0.45 23.18 0.78
CA GLN A 205 -1.15 22.59 -0.36
C GLN A 205 -2.41 21.79 0.04
N HIS A 206 -2.61 21.49 1.33
CA HIS A 206 -3.80 20.84 1.84
C HIS A 206 -4.79 21.87 2.41
N ALA A 207 -6.09 21.64 2.23
CA ALA A 207 -7.11 22.51 2.82
C ALA A 207 -7.07 22.49 4.35
N PHE A 208 -6.55 21.42 4.97
CA PHE A 208 -6.33 21.33 6.42
C PHE A 208 -5.02 21.98 6.89
N GLU A 209 -4.18 22.51 6.00
CA GLU A 209 -2.88 23.13 6.31
C GLU A 209 -1.95 22.30 7.19
N ARG A 210 -2.02 20.96 7.02
CA ARG A 210 -1.16 20.00 7.71
C ARG A 210 -0.88 18.79 6.83
N LEU A 211 0.13 18.01 7.18
CA LEU A 211 0.29 16.67 6.64
C LEU A 211 -0.76 15.73 7.25
N GLY A 212 -1.11 14.68 6.52
CA GLY A 212 -1.90 13.58 7.07
C GLY A 212 -1.07 12.70 8.01
N GLU A 213 -1.74 11.99 8.90
CA GLU A 213 -1.11 10.98 9.77
C GLU A 213 -1.30 9.57 9.17
N PRO A 214 -0.34 8.64 9.37
CA PRO A 214 -0.46 7.26 8.85
C PRO A 214 -1.75 6.56 9.25
N MET A 215 -2.23 6.80 10.47
CA MET A 215 -3.45 6.20 10.99
C MET A 215 -4.70 6.68 10.22
N GLU A 216 -4.74 7.92 9.74
CA GLU A 216 -5.87 8.41 8.94
C GLU A 216 -6.00 7.62 7.63
N VAL A 217 -4.86 7.23 7.03
CA VAL A 217 -4.86 6.36 5.84
C VAL A 217 -5.26 4.93 6.21
N ALA A 218 -4.74 4.41 7.33
CA ALA A 218 -5.03 3.07 7.81
C ALA A 218 -6.52 2.83 8.09
N GLU A 219 -7.24 3.83 8.58
CA GLU A 219 -8.70 3.76 8.80
C GLU A 219 -9.48 3.56 7.48
N LEU A 220 -9.12 4.27 6.41
CA LEU A 220 -9.72 4.05 5.09
C LEU A 220 -9.38 2.66 4.54
N VAL A 221 -8.13 2.23 4.72
CA VAL A 221 -7.67 0.89 4.31
C VAL A 221 -8.42 -0.20 5.09
N LEU A 222 -8.65 -0.01 6.40
CA LEU A 222 -9.46 -0.91 7.22
C LEU A 222 -10.90 -1.02 6.71
N TRP A 223 -11.54 0.12 6.39
CA TRP A 223 -12.88 0.10 5.82
C TRP A 223 -12.93 -0.69 4.53
N LEU A 224 -11.98 -0.46 3.61
CA LEU A 224 -11.87 -1.18 2.33
C LEU A 224 -11.57 -2.67 2.52
N ALA A 225 -10.82 -3.05 3.54
CA ALA A 225 -10.51 -4.43 3.89
C ALA A 225 -11.70 -5.18 4.47
N SER A 226 -12.61 -4.49 5.13
CA SER A 226 -13.74 -5.06 5.85
C SER A 226 -14.95 -5.35 4.95
N ASP A 227 -15.87 -6.17 5.45
CA ASP A 227 -17.14 -6.48 4.77
C ASP A 227 -18.10 -5.25 4.69
N LYS A 228 -17.79 -4.15 5.41
CA LYS A 228 -18.56 -2.88 5.35
C LYS A 228 -18.45 -2.18 3.99
N SER A 229 -17.43 -2.49 3.19
CA SER A 229 -17.23 -1.98 1.84
C SER A 229 -17.61 -2.97 0.74
N SER A 230 -18.62 -3.82 0.99
CA SER A 230 -19.00 -4.94 0.13
C SER A 230 -19.40 -4.55 -1.31
N PHE A 231 -19.79 -3.30 -1.54
CA PHE A 231 -20.13 -2.78 -2.88
C PHE A 231 -19.07 -1.83 -3.45
N ALA A 232 -17.88 -1.77 -2.84
CA ALA A 232 -16.77 -0.92 -3.27
C ALA A 232 -15.70 -1.77 -3.98
N THR A 233 -15.59 -1.62 -5.30
CA THR A 233 -14.53 -2.24 -6.11
C THR A 233 -14.19 -1.38 -7.32
N GLY A 234 -12.95 -1.42 -7.80
CA GLY A 234 -12.48 -0.67 -8.97
C GLY A 234 -12.33 0.84 -8.76
N THR A 235 -12.41 1.31 -7.53
CA THR A 235 -12.44 2.74 -7.22
C THR A 235 -11.07 3.21 -6.69
N TYR A 236 -10.71 4.43 -7.07
CA TYR A 236 -9.62 5.19 -6.48
C TYR A 236 -10.19 6.10 -5.39
N TYR A 237 -9.69 5.97 -4.18
CA TYR A 237 -10.10 6.73 -3.00
C TYR A 237 -8.99 7.68 -2.56
N PRO A 238 -9.04 8.98 -2.90
CA PRO A 238 -8.10 9.94 -2.35
C PRO A 238 -8.35 10.12 -0.84
N ILE A 239 -7.25 10.25 -0.10
CA ILE A 239 -7.24 10.68 1.31
C ILE A 239 -6.17 11.74 1.45
N ASP A 240 -6.55 12.99 1.21
CA ASP A 240 -5.63 14.01 0.74
C ASP A 240 -5.81 15.39 1.40
N GLY A 241 -6.64 15.49 2.43
CA GLY A 241 -6.88 16.76 3.12
C GLY A 241 -7.36 17.88 2.20
N GLY A 242 -8.02 17.53 1.07
CA GLY A 242 -8.54 18.48 0.08
C GLY A 242 -7.53 18.91 -0.98
N TYR A 243 -6.38 18.22 -1.10
CA TYR A 243 -5.34 18.55 -2.10
C TYR A 243 -5.89 18.52 -3.54
N LEU A 244 -6.72 17.56 -3.90
CA LEU A 244 -7.29 17.40 -5.25
C LEU A 244 -8.60 18.18 -5.46
N ALA A 245 -9.08 18.91 -4.47
CA ALA A 245 -10.34 19.65 -4.55
C ALA A 245 -10.19 21.06 -5.18
N LYS A 246 -8.98 21.45 -5.59
CA LYS A 246 -8.65 22.74 -6.20
C LYS A 246 -8.27 22.62 -7.67
#